data_399198a1f3e9fe65229f1ea611ae7d73
#
_entry.id   399198a1f3e9fe65229f1ea611ae7d73
#
_cell.length_a   1.000
_cell.length_b   1.000
_cell.length_c   1.000
_cell.angle_alpha   90.00
_cell.angle_beta   90.00
_cell.angle_gamma   90.00
#
_symmetry.space_group_name_H-M   'P 1'
#
loop_
_entity.id
_entity.type
_entity.pdbx_description
1 polymer ?
#
loop_
_entity_poly.entity_id
_entity_poly.type
_entity_poly.pdbx_seq_one_letter_code
_entity_poly.pdbx_strand_id
1 'polypeptide(L)'
;MLTNRVILVQVKNILQWTRQVRRTCGWPGSWGNQTSFWHPLSKKPFSTTCGLCGKTRRIQKKTDISEKKLTRYFVDYRRVRFVAGSGGKGACAFHSEPRKEWGGPDGGNGGDGGSVILKVNTQVKSLSTVSAVYLGVDGEAGGSKNCYGRNGKATYIPVPAGTIVREMGKIVADLSTHGQEFVAVHGGAGGKGNRFFLSNENRAPMTATPGEQGQERVLQLELRTMAHAGLVGFPNAGKSSLLRAISNAKPAVAAYPFTTLNPHVGIVQYRDHEQVAVADIPGLIHGAHLNRGLGVSFLRHIERCRVLLFVLDLSEPEPWAQLEHLRFELDQYEPGLSQRPQVIVANKLDLPQAQTNLEALRAQVPQRVIPVSALTGQNTEELILHLRELYDGYLQTGSGSSGQRPLTW
;
A
#
# COMPACT_ATOMS: atom_id res chain seq x y z
N MET A 1 25.85 30.81 -27.72
CA MET A 1 26.23 31.71 -26.63
C MET A 1 25.01 32.36 -25.93
N LEU A 2 23.96 31.60 -25.59
CA LEU A 2 22.74 32.13 -24.95
C LEU A 2 22.27 31.35 -23.72
N THR A 3 23.01 30.34 -23.27
CA THR A 3 22.61 29.48 -22.14
C THR A 3 23.22 29.88 -20.79
N ASN A 4 24.17 30.76 -20.70
CA ASN A 4 24.83 31.14 -19.43
C ASN A 4 24.29 32.39 -18.74
N ARG A 5 23.34 33.14 -19.37
CA ARG A 5 22.73 34.31 -18.72
C ARG A 5 21.52 34.00 -17.84
N VAL A 6 20.83 32.88 -18.06
CA VAL A 6 19.62 32.54 -17.29
C VAL A 6 19.96 31.94 -15.91
N ILE A 7 21.09 31.25 -15.80
CA ILE A 7 21.51 30.64 -14.52
C ILE A 7 22.02 31.69 -13.51
N LEU A 8 22.64 32.76 -13.98
CA LEU A 8 23.16 33.82 -13.12
C LEU A 8 22.07 34.74 -12.52
N VAL A 9 20.90 34.81 -13.12
CA VAL A 9 19.76 35.57 -12.58
C VAL A 9 19.05 34.82 -11.48
N GLN A 10 18.96 33.49 -11.56
CA GLN A 10 18.34 32.69 -10.51
C GLN A 10 19.18 32.63 -9.24
N VAL A 11 20.49 32.59 -9.32
CA VAL A 11 21.37 32.57 -8.14
C VAL A 11 21.37 33.91 -7.39
N LYS A 12 21.20 35.02 -8.08
CA LYS A 12 21.06 36.32 -7.42
C LYS A 12 19.75 36.51 -6.66
N ASN A 13 18.66 35.92 -7.13
CA ASN A 13 17.37 35.98 -6.42
C ASN A 13 17.32 35.11 -5.15
N ILE A 14 18.04 34.01 -5.10
CA ILE A 14 18.13 33.15 -3.92
C ILE A 14 18.99 33.84 -2.82
N LEU A 15 20.03 34.54 -3.18
CA LEU A 15 20.88 35.26 -2.22
C LEU A 15 20.24 36.57 -1.69
N GLN A 16 19.28 37.16 -2.39
CA GLN A 16 18.49 38.28 -1.87
C GLN A 16 17.42 37.78 -0.85
N TRP A 17 16.82 36.62 -1.09
CA TRP A 17 15.81 36.08 -0.19
C TRP A 17 16.38 35.66 1.18
N THR A 18 17.59 35.13 1.21
CA THR A 18 18.28 34.76 2.46
C THR A 18 18.76 35.97 3.29
N ARG A 19 18.92 37.14 2.69
CA ARG A 19 19.24 38.38 3.40
C ARG A 19 18.02 39.07 4.01
N GLN A 20 16.83 38.83 3.49
CA GLN A 20 15.58 39.43 3.99
C GLN A 20 15.04 38.68 5.22
N VAL A 21 15.27 37.35 5.33
CA VAL A 21 14.83 36.52 6.45
C VAL A 21 15.67 36.77 7.72
N ARG A 22 16.91 37.31 7.60
CA ARG A 22 17.76 37.65 8.76
C ARG A 22 17.42 38.97 9.45
N ARG A 23 16.51 39.77 8.89
CA ARG A 23 16.14 41.09 9.45
C ARG A 23 14.86 41.08 10.30
N THR A 24 14.16 39.99 10.40
CA THR A 24 12.86 39.94 11.10
C THR A 24 12.83 39.09 12.39
N CYS A 25 13.94 38.46 12.78
CA CYS A 25 14.02 37.78 14.08
C CYS A 25 15.14 38.42 14.92
N GLY A 26 14.78 39.43 15.71
CA GLY A 26 15.68 40.04 16.69
C GLY A 26 15.88 39.10 17.86
N TRP A 27 17.15 38.81 18.15
CA TRP A 27 17.60 38.30 19.42
C TRP A 27 18.70 39.24 19.92
N PRO A 28 18.61 39.71 21.19
CA PRO A 28 19.62 40.58 21.77
C PRO A 28 20.82 39.76 22.24
N GLY A 29 21.93 40.45 22.17
CA GLY A 29 23.27 39.92 22.25
C GLY A 29 23.84 39.74 23.63
N SER A 30 25.05 39.28 23.57
CA SER A 30 26.27 39.70 24.24
C SER A 30 26.63 39.09 25.57
N TRP A 31 27.92 38.89 25.61
CA TRP A 31 28.94 38.79 26.69
C TRP A 31 29.22 37.38 27.17
N GLY A 32 30.43 36.92 27.34
CA GLY A 32 31.76 37.49 27.32
C GLY A 32 32.73 36.38 27.70
N ASN A 33 33.94 36.47 27.25
CA ASN A 33 35.10 35.67 27.66
C ASN A 33 35.35 35.74 29.15
N GLN A 34 35.65 34.61 29.76
CA GLN A 34 36.76 34.57 30.73
C GLN A 34 37.30 33.16 30.97
N THR A 35 38.57 33.13 31.02
CA THR A 35 39.56 32.09 31.18
C THR A 35 39.67 31.58 32.63
N SER A 36 40.10 30.33 32.74
CA SER A 36 41.04 29.77 33.72
C SER A 36 40.58 29.26 35.08
N PHE A 37 41.22 28.16 35.43
CA PHE A 37 41.80 27.66 36.68
C PHE A 37 41.19 26.42 37.35
N TRP A 38 41.90 25.31 37.19
CA TRP A 38 42.40 24.28 38.14
C TRP A 38 41.63 23.95 39.43
N HIS A 39 41.31 22.64 39.57
CA HIS A 39 41.38 21.63 40.65
C HIS A 39 41.42 22.10 42.16
N PRO A 40 41.16 21.22 43.16
CA PRO A 40 41.06 19.76 43.25
C PRO A 40 40.02 19.18 44.26
N LEU A 41 39.83 17.85 44.15
CA LEU A 41 39.56 16.83 45.22
C LEU A 41 38.96 17.26 46.58
N SER A 42 37.79 16.66 46.93
CA SER A 42 37.67 16.01 48.26
C SER A 42 36.36 15.23 48.47
N LYS A 43 36.56 13.97 48.86
CA LYS A 43 35.89 13.20 49.94
C LYS A 43 34.38 12.96 49.87
N LYS A 44 34.06 11.67 49.73
CA LYS A 44 32.78 11.04 50.12
C LYS A 44 32.57 11.16 51.64
N PRO A 45 31.29 11.07 52.06
CA PRO A 45 30.98 10.19 53.17
C PRO A 45 29.95 9.12 52.81
N PHE A 46 30.22 7.91 53.24
CA PHE A 46 29.27 6.82 53.41
C PHE A 46 28.20 7.23 54.41
N SER A 47 26.94 7.00 54.12
CA SER A 47 25.93 6.79 55.14
C SER A 47 25.00 5.68 54.74
N THR A 48 25.04 4.64 55.52
CA THR A 48 24.19 3.47 55.55
C THR A 48 22.81 3.87 56.07
N THR A 49 21.77 3.77 55.24
CA THR A 49 20.41 3.63 55.77
C THR A 49 19.63 2.69 54.88
N CYS A 50 19.28 1.56 55.48
CA CYS A 50 18.35 0.58 54.98
C CYS A 50 16.97 1.24 54.87
N GLY A 51 16.47 1.33 53.64
CA GLY A 51 15.12 1.83 53.34
C GLY A 51 14.45 0.94 52.30
N LEU A 52 13.38 0.32 52.74
CA LEU A 52 12.49 -0.51 51.94
C LEU A 52 12.27 0.07 50.52
N CYS A 53 12.84 -0.58 49.53
CA CYS A 53 12.63 -0.24 48.14
C CYS A 53 11.28 -0.78 47.66
N GLY A 54 10.22 -0.02 47.89
CA GLY A 54 8.97 -0.18 47.20
C GLY A 54 9.20 0.03 45.71
N LYS A 55 9.08 -1.05 44.90
CA LYS A 55 9.07 -0.97 43.44
C LYS A 55 7.90 -0.09 42.99
N THR A 56 8.11 1.20 42.85
CA THR A 56 7.22 2.06 42.09
C THR A 56 7.19 1.55 40.67
N ARG A 57 6.13 0.80 40.32
CA ARG A 57 5.77 0.53 38.94
C ARG A 57 5.69 1.90 38.25
N ARG A 58 6.67 2.23 37.40
CA ARG A 58 6.52 3.26 36.39
C ARG A 58 5.29 2.89 35.58
N ILE A 59 4.18 3.59 35.82
CA ILE A 59 3.03 3.63 34.93
C ILE A 59 3.61 4.20 33.65
N GLN A 60 3.87 3.32 32.68
CA GLN A 60 4.10 3.74 31.31
C GLN A 60 2.85 4.54 30.92
N LYS A 61 3.00 5.87 30.79
CA LYS A 61 2.01 6.70 30.12
C LYS A 61 1.73 5.98 28.81
N LYS A 62 0.50 5.45 28.65
CA LYS A 62 -0.02 5.08 27.34
C LYS A 62 0.17 6.33 26.49
N THR A 63 1.18 6.32 25.64
CA THR A 63 1.30 7.32 24.59
C THR A 63 0.02 7.18 23.78
N ASP A 64 -0.79 8.22 23.82
CA ASP A 64 -1.95 8.34 22.94
C ASP A 64 -1.45 8.02 21.56
N ILE A 65 -1.88 6.87 21.03
CA ILE A 65 -1.61 6.46 19.66
C ILE A 65 -2.30 7.53 18.83
N SER A 66 -1.53 8.44 18.25
CA SER A 66 -2.08 9.54 17.47
C SER A 66 -3.05 8.93 16.47
N GLU A 67 -4.25 9.49 16.35
CA GLU A 67 -5.30 9.07 15.41
C GLU A 67 -4.79 8.89 13.97
N LYS A 68 -3.68 9.53 13.61
CA LYS A 68 -2.95 9.34 12.35
C LYS A 68 -2.44 7.92 12.09
N LYS A 69 -2.27 7.07 13.13
CA LYS A 69 -1.85 5.66 12.96
C LYS A 69 -3.01 4.71 12.68
N LEU A 70 -4.24 5.12 12.94
CA LEU A 70 -5.44 4.27 12.71
C LEU A 70 -6.05 4.43 11.32
N THR A 71 -5.75 5.49 10.58
CA THR A 71 -6.23 5.66 9.21
C THR A 71 -5.42 4.77 8.27
N ARG A 72 -5.84 3.51 8.09
CA ARG A 72 -5.32 2.64 7.05
C ARG A 72 -5.87 3.13 5.71
N TYR A 73 -5.07 3.88 4.98
CA TYR A 73 -5.42 4.29 3.63
C TYR A 73 -5.51 3.06 2.71
N PHE A 74 -6.48 3.05 1.82
CA PHE A 74 -6.53 2.05 0.77
C PHE A 74 -5.35 2.30 -0.20
N VAL A 75 -4.52 1.27 -0.39
CA VAL A 75 -3.36 1.28 -1.28
C VAL A 75 -3.55 0.15 -2.26
N ASP A 76 -3.63 0.46 -3.54
CA ASP A 76 -3.81 -0.48 -4.64
C ASP A 76 -2.56 -0.70 -5.50
N TYR A 77 -1.55 0.13 -5.32
CA TYR A 77 -0.25 0.01 -5.99
C TYR A 77 0.88 0.14 -4.98
N ARG A 78 1.85 -0.78 -5.04
CA ARG A 78 3.06 -0.69 -4.22
C ARG A 78 4.26 -1.29 -4.93
N ARG A 79 5.36 -0.55 -4.92
CA ARG A 79 6.68 -1.06 -5.33
C ARG A 79 7.38 -1.63 -4.11
N VAL A 80 7.78 -2.90 -4.19
CA VAL A 80 8.37 -3.65 -3.07
C VAL A 80 9.69 -4.27 -3.50
N ARG A 81 10.70 -4.12 -2.66
CA ARG A 81 11.99 -4.79 -2.80
C ARG A 81 11.98 -6.06 -1.95
N PHE A 82 12.17 -7.18 -2.60
CA PHE A 82 12.28 -8.49 -1.96
C PHE A 82 13.72 -8.94 -2.01
N VAL A 83 14.27 -9.34 -0.88
CA VAL A 83 15.60 -9.92 -0.74
C VAL A 83 15.43 -11.24 0.00
N ALA A 84 15.78 -12.34 -0.63
CA ALA A 84 15.73 -13.66 0.01
C ALA A 84 16.93 -13.85 0.95
N GLY A 85 16.81 -14.79 1.88
CA GLY A 85 17.91 -15.15 2.76
C GLY A 85 19.06 -15.79 2.00
N SER A 86 20.28 -15.53 2.43
CA SER A 86 21.48 -16.18 1.93
C SER A 86 21.61 -17.58 2.51
N GLY A 87 22.21 -18.50 1.77
CA GLY A 87 22.57 -19.82 2.28
C GLY A 87 23.66 -19.72 3.35
N GLY A 88 23.59 -20.57 4.36
CA GLY A 88 24.64 -20.71 5.37
C GLY A 88 25.92 -21.30 4.76
N LYS A 89 27.06 -20.90 5.27
CA LYS A 89 28.37 -21.49 4.83
C LYS A 89 28.49 -22.93 5.29
N GLY A 90 29.15 -23.78 4.50
CA GLY A 90 29.56 -25.10 4.91
C GLY A 90 30.67 -25.05 5.96
N ALA A 91 30.73 -26.06 6.83
CA ALA A 91 31.79 -26.17 7.83
C ALA A 91 33.01 -26.96 7.28
N CYS A 92 34.19 -26.55 7.71
CA CYS A 92 35.42 -27.33 7.55
C CYS A 92 35.86 -27.77 8.94
N ALA A 93 35.58 -29.01 9.30
CA ALA A 93 35.89 -29.59 10.60
C ALA A 93 36.44 -31.02 10.40
N PHE A 94 37.28 -31.45 11.33
CA PHE A 94 37.80 -32.82 11.41
C PHE A 94 37.39 -33.44 12.72
N HIS A 95 37.05 -34.71 12.68
CA HIS A 95 36.67 -35.45 13.86
C HIS A 95 37.85 -35.54 14.83
N SER A 96 37.62 -35.19 16.08
CA SER A 96 38.62 -35.30 17.13
C SER A 96 38.01 -35.96 18.36
N GLU A 97 38.66 -37.01 18.86
CA GLU A 97 38.26 -37.73 20.06
C GLU A 97 39.43 -37.82 21.02
N PRO A 98 39.21 -38.01 22.32
CA PRO A 98 40.26 -38.33 23.27
C PRO A 98 41.09 -39.55 22.80
N ARG A 99 42.40 -39.39 22.66
CA ARG A 99 43.36 -40.38 22.12
C ARG A 99 43.34 -40.61 20.60
N LYS A 100 42.58 -39.81 19.85
CA LYS A 100 42.57 -39.85 18.38
C LYS A 100 42.55 -38.44 17.83
N GLU A 101 43.74 -37.86 17.68
CA GLU A 101 43.93 -36.46 17.25
C GLU A 101 43.48 -36.22 15.81
N TRP A 102 43.67 -37.20 14.94
CA TRP A 102 43.45 -37.09 13.49
C TRP A 102 42.31 -38.01 13.07
N GLY A 103 41.08 -37.41 13.02
CA GLY A 103 39.91 -38.08 12.47
C GLY A 103 39.61 -37.64 11.04
N GLY A 104 38.65 -38.27 10.39
CA GLY A 104 38.19 -37.92 9.05
C GLY A 104 37.44 -36.57 9.03
N PRO A 105 37.14 -36.01 7.83
CA PRO A 105 36.36 -34.78 7.69
C PRO A 105 34.93 -35.01 8.20
N ASP A 106 34.46 -34.10 9.05
CA ASP A 106 33.15 -34.17 9.68
C ASP A 106 32.36 -32.86 9.64
N GLY A 107 32.78 -31.89 8.83
CA GLY A 107 32.06 -30.64 8.63
C GLY A 107 30.75 -30.82 7.87
N GLY A 108 29.66 -30.34 8.46
CA GLY A 108 28.32 -30.40 7.88
C GLY A 108 28.08 -29.28 6.84
N ASN A 109 27.05 -29.45 6.02
CA ASN A 109 26.62 -28.42 5.07
C ASN A 109 25.88 -27.27 5.81
N GLY A 110 25.94 -26.06 5.24
CA GLY A 110 25.09 -24.96 5.64
C GLY A 110 23.62 -25.21 5.23
N GLY A 111 22.70 -24.55 5.92
CA GLY A 111 21.29 -24.56 5.58
C GLY A 111 20.98 -23.59 4.43
N ASP A 112 19.91 -23.86 3.71
CA ASP A 112 19.44 -22.98 2.64
C ASP A 112 18.82 -21.71 3.22
N GLY A 113 18.92 -20.61 2.49
CA GLY A 113 18.25 -19.36 2.84
C GLY A 113 16.73 -19.42 2.67
N GLY A 114 16.00 -18.64 3.46
CA GLY A 114 14.56 -18.56 3.38
C GLY A 114 14.06 -17.80 2.16
N SER A 115 13.11 -18.39 1.44
CA SER A 115 12.41 -17.75 0.32
C SER A 115 11.34 -16.78 0.84
N VAL A 116 10.99 -15.75 0.03
CA VAL A 116 9.88 -14.84 0.33
C VAL A 116 8.73 -15.17 -0.61
N ILE A 117 7.55 -15.44 -0.04
CA ILE A 117 6.37 -15.96 -0.73
C ILE A 117 5.20 -15.01 -0.51
N LEU A 118 4.56 -14.58 -1.59
CA LEU A 118 3.28 -13.88 -1.55
C LEU A 118 2.16 -14.91 -1.44
N LYS A 119 1.26 -14.74 -0.46
CA LYS A 119 0.13 -15.63 -0.24
C LYS A 119 -1.17 -14.84 -0.24
N VAL A 120 -2.12 -15.26 -1.06
CA VAL A 120 -3.43 -14.60 -1.17
C VAL A 120 -4.27 -14.85 0.07
N ASN A 121 -4.71 -13.76 0.69
CA ASN A 121 -5.64 -13.78 1.80
C ASN A 121 -6.84 -12.85 1.52
N THR A 122 -8.05 -13.40 1.49
CA THR A 122 -9.29 -12.65 1.25
C THR A 122 -9.65 -11.67 2.38
N GLN A 123 -9.09 -11.86 3.58
CA GLN A 123 -9.27 -10.92 4.69
C GLN A 123 -8.51 -9.60 4.49
N VAL A 124 -7.46 -9.62 3.65
CA VAL A 124 -6.71 -8.42 3.30
C VAL A 124 -7.38 -7.75 2.12
N LYS A 125 -7.82 -6.50 2.27
CA LYS A 125 -8.54 -5.73 1.24
C LYS A 125 -7.64 -4.72 0.51
N SER A 126 -6.45 -4.41 1.04
CA SER A 126 -5.58 -3.36 0.53
C SER A 126 -4.10 -3.74 0.70
N LEU A 127 -3.25 -3.22 -0.17
CA LEU A 127 -1.79 -3.35 -0.06
C LEU A 127 -1.16 -2.43 1.03
N SER A 128 -1.98 -1.76 1.85
CA SER A 128 -1.48 -0.89 2.93
C SER A 128 -0.66 -1.64 3.99
N THR A 129 -0.93 -2.94 4.18
CA THR A 129 -0.22 -3.82 5.11
C THR A 129 1.14 -4.27 4.59
N VAL A 130 1.37 -4.17 3.27
CA VAL A 130 2.61 -4.60 2.63
C VAL A 130 3.70 -3.55 2.83
N SER A 131 4.86 -3.93 3.36
CA SER A 131 6.01 -3.04 3.55
C SER A 131 6.75 -2.77 2.22
N ALA A 132 7.57 -1.73 2.18
CA ALA A 132 8.35 -1.40 0.98
C ALA A 132 9.54 -2.36 0.77
N VAL A 133 10.02 -3.01 1.82
CA VAL A 133 11.16 -3.94 1.79
C VAL A 133 10.84 -5.16 2.64
N TYR A 134 11.16 -6.33 2.13
CA TYR A 134 11.12 -7.60 2.85
C TYR A 134 12.45 -8.31 2.73
N LEU A 135 12.93 -8.81 3.86
CA LEU A 135 14.17 -9.60 3.97
C LEU A 135 13.80 -11.04 4.36
N GLY A 136 14.33 -12.00 3.65
CA GLY A 136 14.28 -13.40 3.99
C GLY A 136 15.23 -13.72 5.15
N VAL A 137 15.03 -14.87 5.77
CA VAL A 137 15.86 -15.35 6.88
C VAL A 137 17.03 -16.13 6.28
N ASP A 138 18.26 -15.81 6.70
CA ASP A 138 19.44 -16.53 6.25
C ASP A 138 19.47 -17.97 6.80
N GLY A 139 20.10 -18.87 6.05
CA GLY A 139 20.40 -20.21 6.51
C GLY A 139 21.54 -20.21 7.52
N GLU A 140 21.49 -21.11 8.49
CA GLU A 140 22.54 -21.29 9.48
C GLU A 140 23.78 -21.94 8.86
N ALA A 141 24.95 -21.60 9.38
CA ALA A 141 26.19 -22.26 8.98
C ALA A 141 26.19 -23.73 9.44
N GLY A 142 26.84 -24.60 8.67
CA GLY A 142 27.13 -25.97 9.07
C GLY A 142 28.03 -26.02 10.30
N GLY A 143 27.93 -27.08 11.06
CA GLY A 143 28.71 -27.34 12.25
C GLY A 143 29.66 -28.55 12.10
N SER A 144 30.44 -28.82 13.15
CA SER A 144 31.23 -30.04 13.30
C SER A 144 30.32 -31.25 13.55
N LYS A 145 30.86 -32.45 13.55
CA LYS A 145 30.16 -33.73 13.73
C LYS A 145 29.01 -33.94 12.73
N ASN A 146 29.29 -33.51 11.47
CA ASN A 146 28.34 -33.57 10.38
C ASN A 146 26.97 -32.94 10.67
N CYS A 147 26.96 -31.90 11.53
CA CYS A 147 25.73 -31.14 11.82
C CYS A 147 25.43 -30.18 10.69
N TYR A 148 24.30 -30.38 10.05
CA TYR A 148 23.79 -29.47 9.02
C TYR A 148 23.24 -28.19 9.65
N GLY A 149 23.50 -27.04 9.01
CA GLY A 149 22.84 -25.79 9.38
C GLY A 149 21.34 -25.85 9.12
N ARG A 150 20.55 -25.16 9.94
CA ARG A 150 19.09 -25.09 9.74
C ARG A 150 18.79 -24.23 8.55
N ASN A 151 17.79 -24.62 7.77
CA ASN A 151 17.28 -23.82 6.67
C ASN A 151 16.54 -22.57 7.21
N GLY A 152 16.73 -21.44 6.55
CA GLY A 152 15.97 -20.23 6.80
C GLY A 152 14.48 -20.46 6.59
N LYS A 153 13.65 -19.98 7.50
CA LYS A 153 12.19 -20.09 7.36
C LYS A 153 11.69 -19.25 6.20
N ALA A 154 10.78 -19.80 5.40
CA ALA A 154 10.09 -19.04 4.36
C ALA A 154 9.24 -17.93 5.00
N THR A 155 9.29 -16.73 4.43
CA THR A 155 8.52 -15.57 4.86
C THR A 155 7.27 -15.44 3.99
N TYR A 156 6.10 -15.61 4.59
CA TYR A 156 4.80 -15.46 3.91
C TYR A 156 4.26 -14.06 4.11
N ILE A 157 3.92 -13.41 2.99
CA ILE A 157 3.36 -12.06 2.97
C ILE A 157 1.92 -12.14 2.49
N PRO A 158 0.95 -11.78 3.33
CA PRO A 158 -0.44 -11.79 2.94
C PRO A 158 -0.73 -10.64 1.95
N VAL A 159 -1.30 -10.97 0.80
CA VAL A 159 -1.72 -10.03 -0.24
C VAL A 159 -3.21 -10.22 -0.55
N PRO A 160 -3.93 -9.17 -0.98
CA PRO A 160 -5.33 -9.26 -1.36
C PRO A 160 -5.54 -10.14 -2.60
N ALA A 161 -6.72 -10.72 -2.73
CA ALA A 161 -7.14 -11.39 -3.95
C ALA A 161 -7.25 -10.38 -5.12
N GLY A 162 -6.79 -10.78 -6.31
CA GLY A 162 -6.70 -9.92 -7.49
C GLY A 162 -5.45 -9.04 -7.50
N THR A 163 -4.38 -9.45 -6.82
CA THR A 163 -3.08 -8.79 -6.90
C THR A 163 -2.33 -9.24 -8.14
N ILE A 164 -1.99 -8.30 -9.02
CA ILE A 164 -1.13 -8.50 -10.18
C ILE A 164 0.30 -8.18 -9.77
N VAL A 165 1.22 -9.10 -10.03
CA VAL A 165 2.66 -8.91 -9.79
C VAL A 165 3.33 -8.56 -11.11
N ARG A 166 3.98 -7.41 -11.16
CA ARG A 166 4.75 -6.96 -12.34
C ARG A 166 6.23 -6.82 -12.01
N GLU A 167 7.05 -7.18 -12.98
CA GLU A 167 8.49 -6.92 -12.96
C GLU A 167 8.88 -6.18 -14.22
N MET A 168 9.50 -5.02 -14.09
CA MET A 168 9.87 -4.15 -15.23
C MET A 168 8.73 -3.92 -16.25
N GLY A 169 7.49 -3.78 -15.76
CA GLY A 169 6.29 -3.58 -16.60
C GLY A 169 5.65 -4.84 -17.15
N LYS A 170 6.31 -6.01 -17.09
CA LYS A 170 5.74 -7.30 -17.51
C LYS A 170 4.98 -7.96 -16.37
N ILE A 171 3.84 -8.57 -16.66
CA ILE A 171 3.07 -9.36 -15.68
C ILE A 171 3.82 -10.68 -15.47
N VAL A 172 4.18 -10.95 -14.23
CA VAL A 172 4.86 -12.19 -13.80
C VAL A 172 3.87 -13.17 -13.19
N ALA A 173 2.89 -12.65 -12.43
CA ALA A 173 1.86 -13.48 -11.82
C ALA A 173 0.55 -12.69 -11.64
N ASP A 174 -0.59 -13.40 -11.67
CA ASP A 174 -1.92 -12.92 -11.31
C ASP A 174 -2.45 -13.77 -10.15
N LEU A 175 -2.62 -13.14 -8.99
CA LEU A 175 -2.97 -13.78 -7.74
C LEU A 175 -4.46 -13.54 -7.46
N SER A 176 -5.34 -14.36 -8.05
CA SER A 176 -6.79 -14.18 -8.00
C SER A 176 -7.49 -15.05 -6.96
N THR A 177 -6.98 -16.26 -6.68
CA THR A 177 -7.65 -17.25 -5.82
C THR A 177 -7.11 -17.26 -4.40
N HIS A 178 -7.99 -17.48 -3.42
CA HIS A 178 -7.59 -17.59 -2.01
C HIS A 178 -6.60 -18.73 -1.80
N GLY A 179 -5.56 -18.46 -1.00
CA GLY A 179 -4.52 -19.46 -0.70
C GLY A 179 -3.48 -19.66 -1.79
N GLN A 180 -3.63 -19.06 -2.96
CA GLN A 180 -2.63 -19.10 -4.03
C GLN A 180 -1.32 -18.48 -3.53
N GLU A 181 -0.21 -19.14 -3.85
CA GLU A 181 1.13 -18.73 -3.44
C GLU A 181 1.97 -18.40 -4.68
N PHE A 182 2.80 -17.39 -4.55
CA PHE A 182 3.77 -17.00 -5.56
C PHE A 182 5.12 -16.74 -4.89
N VAL A 183 6.15 -17.44 -5.33
CA VAL A 183 7.51 -17.21 -4.82
C VAL A 183 8.07 -15.96 -5.47
N ALA A 184 8.17 -14.88 -4.68
CA ALA A 184 8.71 -13.61 -5.16
C ALA A 184 10.23 -13.70 -5.40
N VAL A 185 10.96 -14.31 -4.45
CA VAL A 185 12.42 -14.53 -4.52
C VAL A 185 12.76 -15.85 -3.83
N HIS A 186 13.73 -16.57 -4.41
CA HIS A 186 14.25 -17.82 -3.87
C HIS A 186 15.44 -17.56 -2.96
N GLY A 187 15.51 -18.30 -1.86
CA GLY A 187 16.66 -18.32 -0.97
C GLY A 187 17.90 -18.89 -1.65
N GLY A 188 19.07 -18.48 -1.19
CA GLY A 188 20.35 -19.01 -1.66
C GLY A 188 20.59 -20.43 -1.15
N ALA A 189 21.25 -21.27 -1.91
CA ALA A 189 21.60 -22.62 -1.50
C ALA A 189 22.68 -22.62 -0.42
N GLY A 190 22.57 -23.55 0.53
CA GLY A 190 23.56 -23.74 1.59
C GLY A 190 24.88 -24.26 1.05
N GLY A 191 25.99 -23.76 1.59
CA GLY A 191 27.34 -24.18 1.24
C GLY A 191 27.59 -25.63 1.67
N LYS A 192 28.45 -26.30 0.94
CA LYS A 192 28.87 -27.70 1.23
C LYS A 192 29.98 -27.71 2.25
N GLY A 193 29.86 -28.58 3.25
CA GLY A 193 30.90 -28.85 4.23
C GLY A 193 32.03 -29.73 3.64
N ASN A 194 33.19 -29.80 4.33
CA ASN A 194 34.30 -30.58 3.86
C ASN A 194 34.02 -32.07 3.74
N ARG A 195 33.09 -32.62 4.53
CA ARG A 195 32.66 -34.03 4.40
C ARG A 195 32.04 -34.33 3.03
N PHE A 196 31.39 -33.38 2.38
CA PHE A 196 30.82 -33.54 1.04
C PHE A 196 31.88 -33.83 -0.02
N PHE A 197 33.11 -33.30 0.15
CA PHE A 197 34.21 -33.43 -0.79
C PHE A 197 35.10 -34.65 -0.52
N LEU A 198 34.67 -35.51 0.43
CA LEU A 198 35.37 -36.76 0.72
C LEU A 198 35.30 -37.70 -0.49
N SER A 199 36.46 -38.08 -1.02
CA SER A 199 36.58 -39.04 -2.12
C SER A 199 37.74 -39.98 -1.87
N ASN A 200 37.85 -41.06 -2.68
CA ASN A 200 38.97 -42.01 -2.58
C ASN A 200 40.35 -41.34 -2.86
N GLU A 201 40.33 -40.30 -3.68
CA GLU A 201 41.55 -39.55 -4.03
C GLU A 201 41.87 -38.46 -2.99
N ASN A 202 40.84 -37.90 -2.37
CA ASN A 202 40.97 -36.86 -1.32
C ASN A 202 40.30 -37.30 -0.04
N ARG A 203 41.07 -37.95 0.84
CA ARG A 203 40.58 -38.49 2.14
C ARG A 203 40.51 -37.45 3.27
N ALA A 204 41.09 -36.26 3.07
CA ALA A 204 41.13 -35.19 4.07
C ALA A 204 40.86 -33.82 3.43
N PRO A 205 39.68 -33.60 2.81
CA PRO A 205 39.39 -32.32 2.18
C PRO A 205 39.33 -31.19 3.22
N MET A 206 40.09 -30.12 2.97
CA MET A 206 40.13 -28.92 3.80
C MET A 206 39.25 -27.80 3.24
N THR A 207 38.49 -28.07 2.20
CA THR A 207 37.64 -27.07 1.54
C THR A 207 36.20 -27.19 1.97
N ALA A 208 35.57 -26.04 2.19
CA ALA A 208 34.13 -25.90 2.33
C ALA A 208 33.68 -24.74 1.45
N THR A 209 32.47 -24.79 0.92
CA THR A 209 31.93 -23.69 0.09
C THR A 209 31.15 -22.69 0.92
N PRO A 210 31.22 -21.41 0.57
CA PRO A 210 30.28 -20.42 1.12
C PRO A 210 28.87 -20.77 0.64
N GLY A 211 27.87 -20.30 1.38
CA GLY A 211 26.48 -20.31 0.90
C GLY A 211 26.26 -19.32 -0.23
N GLU A 212 25.31 -19.61 -1.08
CA GLU A 212 24.92 -18.71 -2.16
C GLU A 212 24.13 -17.53 -1.63
N GLN A 213 24.24 -16.38 -2.29
CA GLN A 213 23.42 -15.23 -1.97
C GLN A 213 21.96 -15.48 -2.42
N GLY A 214 20.99 -15.06 -1.60
CA GLY A 214 19.60 -15.09 -1.97
C GLY A 214 19.28 -14.14 -3.14
N GLN A 215 18.22 -14.46 -3.87
CA GLN A 215 17.76 -13.61 -4.97
C GLN A 215 17.26 -12.26 -4.44
N GLU A 216 17.51 -11.21 -5.21
CA GLU A 216 16.93 -9.90 -5.00
C GLU A 216 16.09 -9.49 -6.22
N ARG A 217 14.85 -9.05 -5.98
CA ARG A 217 13.94 -8.54 -7.02
C ARG A 217 13.15 -7.34 -6.52
N VAL A 218 12.88 -6.43 -7.43
CA VAL A 218 11.98 -5.31 -7.18
C VAL A 218 10.70 -5.53 -7.98
N LEU A 219 9.63 -5.88 -7.28
CA LEU A 219 8.34 -6.17 -7.88
C LEU A 219 7.37 -5.03 -7.63
N GLN A 220 6.46 -4.83 -8.58
CA GLN A 220 5.35 -3.91 -8.50
C GLN A 220 4.09 -4.73 -8.24
N LEU A 221 3.44 -4.49 -7.11
CA LEU A 221 2.17 -5.10 -6.76
C LEU A 221 1.07 -4.13 -7.09
N GLU A 222 0.10 -4.58 -7.86
CA GLU A 222 -1.04 -3.78 -8.32
C GLU A 222 -2.32 -4.57 -8.10
N LEU A 223 -3.34 -3.95 -7.49
CA LEU A 223 -4.65 -4.55 -7.38
C LEU A 223 -5.42 -4.39 -8.69
N ARG A 224 -6.07 -5.46 -9.13
CA ARG A 224 -6.97 -5.45 -10.29
C ARG A 224 -8.14 -4.49 -10.07
N THR A 225 -8.68 -4.45 -8.85
CA THR A 225 -9.76 -3.55 -8.45
C THR A 225 -9.17 -2.33 -7.75
N MET A 226 -9.37 -1.13 -8.31
CA MET A 226 -8.91 0.12 -7.72
C MET A 226 -9.81 0.54 -6.55
N ALA A 227 -11.12 0.41 -6.73
CA ALA A 227 -12.13 0.72 -5.72
C ALA A 227 -13.34 -0.18 -5.90
N HIS A 228 -14.12 -0.36 -4.82
CA HIS A 228 -15.35 -1.12 -4.89
C HIS A 228 -16.45 -0.33 -5.64
N ALA A 229 -16.49 0.99 -5.44
CA ALA A 229 -17.41 1.88 -6.12
C ALA A 229 -16.67 3.09 -6.70
N GLY A 230 -17.10 3.55 -7.88
CA GLY A 230 -16.58 4.74 -8.54
C GLY A 230 -17.65 5.81 -8.67
N LEU A 231 -17.35 7.06 -8.27
CA LEU A 231 -18.23 8.22 -8.47
C LEU A 231 -18.07 8.72 -9.91
N VAL A 232 -19.15 8.75 -10.63
CA VAL A 232 -19.24 9.19 -12.03
C VAL A 232 -20.20 10.36 -12.10
N GLY A 233 -19.84 11.44 -12.79
CA GLY A 233 -20.71 12.60 -12.92
C GLY A 233 -19.98 13.79 -13.53
N PHE A 234 -20.73 14.79 -13.93
CA PHE A 234 -20.18 16.02 -14.50
C PHE A 234 -19.34 16.83 -13.50
N PRO A 235 -18.48 17.75 -13.98
CA PRO A 235 -17.82 18.71 -13.10
C PRO A 235 -18.86 19.47 -12.25
N ASN A 236 -18.50 19.76 -11.02
CA ASN A 236 -19.35 20.47 -10.04
C ASN A 236 -20.64 19.75 -9.57
N ALA A 237 -20.91 18.51 -9.99
CA ALA A 237 -22.01 17.70 -9.46
C ALA A 237 -21.86 17.37 -7.95
N GLY A 238 -20.72 17.71 -7.34
CA GLY A 238 -20.47 17.55 -5.91
C GLY A 238 -19.88 16.19 -5.52
N LYS A 239 -19.25 15.46 -6.44
CA LYS A 239 -18.63 14.14 -6.19
C LYS A 239 -17.63 14.14 -5.03
N SER A 240 -16.70 15.08 -5.04
CA SER A 240 -15.67 15.18 -3.98
C SER A 240 -16.26 15.60 -2.63
N SER A 241 -17.32 16.39 -2.63
CA SER A 241 -18.07 16.73 -1.42
C SER A 241 -18.82 15.52 -0.89
N LEU A 242 -19.46 14.75 -1.78
CA LEU A 242 -20.15 13.51 -1.42
C LEU A 242 -19.15 12.49 -0.85
N LEU A 243 -17.98 12.31 -1.47
CA LEU A 243 -16.93 11.42 -0.97
C LEU A 243 -16.49 11.81 0.44
N ARG A 244 -16.37 13.11 0.73
CA ARG A 244 -16.03 13.59 2.08
C ARG A 244 -17.16 13.34 3.08
N ALA A 245 -18.41 13.44 2.66
CA ALA A 245 -19.58 13.22 3.51
C ALA A 245 -19.76 11.74 3.90
N ILE A 246 -19.47 10.81 2.99
CA ILE A 246 -19.63 9.36 3.23
C ILE A 246 -18.37 8.68 3.79
N SER A 247 -17.20 9.31 3.67
CA SER A 247 -15.93 8.73 4.11
C SER A 247 -15.63 9.07 5.57
N ASN A 248 -15.34 8.08 6.39
CA ASN A 248 -14.97 8.25 7.80
C ASN A 248 -13.57 8.86 8.00
N ALA A 249 -12.76 8.89 6.94
CA ALA A 249 -11.43 9.50 6.93
C ALA A 249 -11.32 10.50 5.79
N LYS A 250 -10.43 11.48 5.90
CA LYS A 250 -10.13 12.40 4.79
C LYS A 250 -9.71 11.58 3.58
N PRO A 251 -10.37 11.75 2.41
CA PRO A 251 -9.99 11.05 1.20
C PRO A 251 -8.51 11.24 0.89
N ALA A 252 -7.82 10.14 0.61
CA ALA A 252 -6.42 10.16 0.24
C ALA A 252 -6.26 10.22 -1.28
N VAL A 253 -5.23 10.93 -1.73
CA VAL A 253 -4.83 10.95 -3.15
C VAL A 253 -4.06 9.67 -3.43
N ALA A 254 -4.57 8.82 -4.32
CA ALA A 254 -3.87 7.63 -4.75
C ALA A 254 -2.93 7.97 -5.91
N ALA A 255 -1.62 7.72 -5.74
CA ALA A 255 -0.61 8.03 -6.75
C ALA A 255 -0.48 6.87 -7.76
N TYR A 256 -1.00 7.05 -8.95
CA TYR A 256 -0.85 6.10 -10.05
C TYR A 256 0.23 6.58 -11.03
N PRO A 257 1.27 5.76 -11.29
CA PRO A 257 2.39 6.17 -12.13
C PRO A 257 2.02 6.39 -13.61
N PHE A 258 0.83 5.96 -14.02
CA PHE A 258 0.35 6.05 -15.41
C PHE A 258 -0.77 7.07 -15.62
N THR A 259 -1.06 7.92 -14.63
CA THR A 259 -2.14 8.91 -14.71
C THR A 259 -1.63 10.32 -14.46
N THR A 260 -2.16 11.28 -15.22
CA THR A 260 -1.87 12.71 -15.05
C THR A 260 -2.61 13.32 -13.86
N LEU A 261 -3.77 12.73 -13.49
CA LEU A 261 -4.54 13.10 -12.30
C LEU A 261 -4.80 11.87 -11.44
N ASN A 262 -4.47 11.99 -10.18
CA ASN A 262 -4.66 10.93 -9.21
C ASN A 262 -6.08 11.01 -8.64
N PRO A 263 -6.85 9.90 -8.64
CA PRO A 263 -8.17 9.86 -8.04
C PRO A 263 -8.08 9.97 -6.52
N HIS A 264 -9.09 10.58 -5.92
CA HIS A 264 -9.26 10.59 -4.47
C HIS A 264 -10.01 9.33 -4.05
N VAL A 265 -9.41 8.53 -3.18
CA VAL A 265 -10.06 7.33 -2.64
C VAL A 265 -10.45 7.57 -1.19
N GLY A 266 -11.75 7.43 -0.90
CA GLY A 266 -12.31 7.44 0.44
C GLY A 266 -12.69 6.03 0.89
N ILE A 267 -12.68 5.80 2.20
CA ILE A 267 -13.09 4.53 2.79
C ILE A 267 -14.36 4.76 3.61
N VAL A 268 -15.42 4.04 3.24
CA VAL A 268 -16.64 3.91 4.03
C VAL A 268 -16.45 2.73 4.96
N GLN A 269 -16.47 2.98 6.27
CA GLN A 269 -16.32 1.95 7.28
C GLN A 269 -17.66 1.62 7.92
N TYR A 270 -18.03 0.35 7.94
CA TYR A 270 -19.24 -0.16 8.54
C TYR A 270 -18.99 -0.66 9.97
N ARG A 271 -20.07 -0.86 10.74
CA ARG A 271 -20.01 -1.30 12.15
C ARG A 271 -19.41 -2.70 12.33
N ASP A 272 -19.53 -3.55 11.34
CA ASP A 272 -18.97 -4.91 11.27
C ASP A 272 -17.48 -4.95 10.84
N HIS A 273 -16.81 -3.80 10.87
CA HIS A 273 -15.42 -3.60 10.43
C HIS A 273 -15.16 -3.83 8.93
N GLU A 274 -16.20 -4.09 8.13
CA GLU A 274 -16.05 -4.10 6.68
C GLU A 274 -15.78 -2.69 6.15
N GLN A 275 -14.98 -2.63 5.10
CA GLN A 275 -14.55 -1.38 4.47
C GLN A 275 -14.85 -1.42 2.98
N VAL A 276 -15.56 -0.41 2.50
CA VAL A 276 -15.83 -0.23 1.08
C VAL A 276 -15.05 0.99 0.59
N ALA A 277 -14.12 0.76 -0.35
CA ALA A 277 -13.38 1.84 -0.99
C ALA A 277 -14.25 2.48 -2.08
N VAL A 278 -14.36 3.80 -2.04
CA VAL A 278 -15.07 4.62 -3.03
C VAL A 278 -14.07 5.59 -3.65
N ALA A 279 -13.97 5.59 -4.98
CA ALA A 279 -13.08 6.48 -5.71
C ALA A 279 -13.85 7.67 -6.28
N ASP A 280 -13.36 8.88 -6.01
CA ASP A 280 -13.76 10.07 -6.73
C ASP A 280 -12.91 10.17 -7.98
N ILE A 281 -13.54 9.95 -9.09
CA ILE A 281 -12.89 10.01 -10.39
C ILE A 281 -13.18 11.39 -10.97
N PRO A 282 -12.14 12.20 -11.32
CA PRO A 282 -12.31 13.57 -11.80
C PRO A 282 -13.30 13.64 -12.96
N GLY A 283 -14.17 14.65 -12.98
CA GLY A 283 -15.40 14.71 -13.79
C GLY A 283 -15.25 14.37 -15.27
N LEU A 284 -16.22 13.62 -15.78
CA LEU A 284 -16.42 13.43 -17.21
C LEU A 284 -16.73 14.79 -17.84
N ILE A 285 -16.04 15.09 -18.93
CA ILE A 285 -16.34 16.23 -19.81
C ILE A 285 -16.90 15.65 -21.09
N HIS A 286 -17.85 16.33 -21.71
CA HIS A 286 -18.39 15.95 -23.01
C HIS A 286 -17.27 15.67 -24.03
N GLY A 287 -17.31 14.49 -24.67
CA GLY A 287 -16.28 14.05 -25.62
C GLY A 287 -15.06 13.41 -24.95
N ALA A 288 -15.19 12.88 -23.72
CA ALA A 288 -14.12 12.16 -23.03
C ALA A 288 -13.64 10.93 -23.84
N HIS A 289 -14.54 10.25 -24.55
CA HIS A 289 -14.23 9.14 -25.46
C HIS A 289 -13.36 9.60 -26.66
N LEU A 290 -13.45 10.86 -27.10
CA LEU A 290 -12.62 11.44 -28.17
C LEU A 290 -11.27 11.95 -27.64
N ASN A 291 -10.85 11.54 -26.46
CA ASN A 291 -9.61 11.98 -25.78
C ASN A 291 -9.55 13.49 -25.51
N ARG A 292 -10.68 14.16 -25.41
CA ARG A 292 -10.76 15.55 -24.98
C ARG A 292 -10.63 15.62 -23.46
N GLY A 293 -9.79 16.51 -22.98
CA GLY A 293 -9.51 16.67 -21.55
C GLY A 293 -8.72 15.50 -20.97
N LEU A 294 -9.23 14.85 -19.92
CA LEU A 294 -8.59 13.71 -19.22
C LEU A 294 -8.81 12.36 -19.92
N GLY A 295 -9.77 12.30 -20.84
CA GLY A 295 -10.03 11.24 -21.80
C GLY A 295 -9.88 9.80 -21.30
N VAL A 296 -9.16 8.99 -22.08
CA VAL A 296 -9.01 7.54 -21.88
C VAL A 296 -8.38 7.17 -20.52
N SER A 297 -7.48 7.99 -19.99
CA SER A 297 -6.85 7.69 -18.68
C SER A 297 -7.85 7.69 -17.53
N PHE A 298 -8.89 8.50 -17.63
CA PHE A 298 -10.00 8.57 -16.69
C PHE A 298 -10.90 7.32 -16.77
N LEU A 299 -11.25 6.91 -17.97
CA LEU A 299 -12.16 5.78 -18.21
C LEU A 299 -11.56 4.45 -17.73
N ARG A 300 -10.23 4.31 -17.80
CA ARG A 300 -9.52 3.16 -17.21
C ARG A 300 -9.70 3.03 -15.69
N HIS A 301 -9.95 4.13 -14.98
CA HIS A 301 -10.23 4.06 -13.55
C HIS A 301 -11.65 3.55 -13.28
N ILE A 302 -12.63 3.97 -14.11
CA ILE A 302 -14.01 3.48 -14.02
C ILE A 302 -14.08 1.99 -14.30
N GLU A 303 -13.37 1.53 -15.30
CA GLU A 303 -13.29 0.11 -15.68
C GLU A 303 -12.85 -0.78 -14.51
N ARG A 304 -11.99 -0.26 -13.62
CA ARG A 304 -11.50 -0.97 -12.42
C ARG A 304 -12.42 -0.87 -11.21
N CYS A 305 -13.57 -0.18 -11.32
CA CYS A 305 -14.60 -0.12 -10.29
C CYS A 305 -15.66 -1.20 -10.54
N ARG A 306 -16.20 -1.79 -9.46
CA ARG A 306 -17.23 -2.84 -9.54
C ARG A 306 -18.63 -2.28 -9.64
N VAL A 307 -18.89 -1.21 -8.89
CA VAL A 307 -20.18 -0.50 -8.81
C VAL A 307 -19.97 0.92 -9.28
N LEU A 308 -20.93 1.48 -10.02
CA LEU A 308 -20.90 2.88 -10.46
C LEU A 308 -21.93 3.69 -9.70
N LEU A 309 -21.49 4.82 -9.14
CA LEU A 309 -22.37 5.80 -8.52
C LEU A 309 -22.49 7.03 -9.43
N PHE A 310 -23.62 7.14 -10.14
CA PHE A 310 -23.91 8.32 -10.97
C PHE A 310 -24.36 9.46 -10.07
N VAL A 311 -23.56 10.52 -9.99
CA VAL A 311 -23.87 11.71 -9.19
C VAL A 311 -24.44 12.76 -10.12
N LEU A 312 -25.74 13.03 -9.97
CA LEU A 312 -26.50 14.00 -10.76
C LEU A 312 -26.67 15.30 -9.97
N ASP A 313 -26.63 16.40 -10.66
CA ASP A 313 -26.84 17.73 -10.09
C ASP A 313 -28.31 18.12 -10.20
N LEU A 314 -29.01 18.22 -9.05
CA LEU A 314 -30.41 18.67 -9.02
C LEU A 314 -30.58 20.18 -9.22
N SER A 315 -29.49 20.97 -9.28
CA SER A 315 -29.58 22.40 -9.60
C SER A 315 -29.83 22.67 -11.09
N GLU A 316 -29.49 21.70 -11.95
CA GLU A 316 -29.71 21.77 -13.37
C GLU A 316 -31.16 21.44 -13.76
N PRO A 317 -31.72 22.02 -14.82
CA PRO A 317 -33.12 21.85 -15.19
C PRO A 317 -33.46 20.44 -15.68
N GLU A 318 -32.52 19.69 -16.23
CA GLU A 318 -32.74 18.36 -16.84
C GLU A 318 -31.79 17.31 -16.30
N PRO A 319 -31.93 16.86 -15.04
CA PRO A 319 -30.99 15.89 -14.45
C PRO A 319 -31.03 14.51 -15.14
N TRP A 320 -32.12 14.12 -15.79
CA TRP A 320 -32.19 12.86 -16.57
C TRP A 320 -31.30 12.90 -17.81
N ALA A 321 -31.20 14.04 -18.50
CA ALA A 321 -30.33 14.21 -19.65
C ALA A 321 -28.85 14.02 -19.26
N GLN A 322 -28.47 14.47 -18.05
CA GLN A 322 -27.12 14.21 -17.52
C GLN A 322 -26.84 12.70 -17.42
N LEU A 323 -27.82 11.91 -16.94
CA LEU A 323 -27.65 10.45 -16.80
C LEU A 323 -27.49 9.78 -18.15
N GLU A 324 -28.29 10.15 -19.16
CA GLU A 324 -28.20 9.62 -20.51
C GLU A 324 -26.86 9.94 -21.15
N HIS A 325 -26.40 11.17 -21.03
CA HIS A 325 -25.08 11.57 -21.53
C HIS A 325 -23.94 10.80 -20.85
N LEU A 326 -23.98 10.60 -19.54
CA LEU A 326 -22.98 9.84 -18.82
C LEU A 326 -22.96 8.37 -19.27
N ARG A 327 -24.11 7.74 -19.46
CA ARG A 327 -24.21 6.38 -20.00
C ARG A 327 -23.66 6.28 -21.41
N PHE A 328 -24.03 7.22 -22.27
CA PHE A 328 -23.53 7.29 -23.64
C PHE A 328 -22.00 7.38 -23.69
N GLU A 329 -21.39 8.25 -22.90
CA GLU A 329 -19.92 8.41 -22.84
C GLU A 329 -19.23 7.12 -22.35
N LEU A 330 -19.81 6.42 -21.37
CA LEU A 330 -19.27 5.16 -20.87
C LEU A 330 -19.37 4.03 -21.91
N ASP A 331 -20.50 3.92 -22.63
CA ASP A 331 -20.72 2.88 -23.64
C ASP A 331 -19.91 3.12 -24.92
N GLN A 332 -19.59 4.37 -25.23
CA GLN A 332 -18.68 4.71 -26.33
C GLN A 332 -17.23 4.30 -26.02
N TYR A 333 -16.84 4.25 -24.75
CA TYR A 333 -15.51 3.79 -24.35
C TYR A 333 -15.42 2.25 -24.34
N GLU A 334 -16.33 1.61 -23.64
CA GLU A 334 -16.41 0.16 -23.52
C GLU A 334 -17.88 -0.29 -23.55
N PRO A 335 -18.31 -1.01 -24.57
CA PRO A 335 -19.68 -1.51 -24.68
C PRO A 335 -20.05 -2.37 -23.45
N GLY A 336 -21.13 -1.99 -22.76
CA GLY A 336 -21.63 -2.67 -21.56
C GLY A 336 -21.10 -2.16 -20.24
N LEU A 337 -20.24 -1.13 -20.22
CA LEU A 337 -19.77 -0.51 -18.98
C LEU A 337 -20.92 0.14 -18.21
N SER A 338 -21.90 0.72 -18.92
CA SER A 338 -23.11 1.30 -18.34
C SER A 338 -24.06 0.27 -17.71
N GLN A 339 -23.92 -1.03 -18.07
CA GLN A 339 -24.78 -2.10 -17.54
C GLN A 339 -24.31 -2.66 -16.19
N ARG A 340 -23.15 -2.21 -15.69
CA ARG A 340 -22.67 -2.61 -14.36
C ARG A 340 -23.67 -2.21 -13.27
N PRO A 341 -23.63 -2.88 -12.09
CA PRO A 341 -24.41 -2.45 -10.94
C PRO A 341 -24.22 -0.96 -10.70
N GLN A 342 -25.30 -0.22 -10.69
CA GLN A 342 -25.29 1.24 -10.63
C GLN A 342 -26.23 1.78 -9.57
N VAL A 343 -25.86 2.92 -8.99
CA VAL A 343 -26.67 3.71 -8.06
C VAL A 343 -26.78 5.10 -8.63
N ILE A 344 -27.99 5.63 -8.65
CA ILE A 344 -28.25 7.00 -9.07
C ILE A 344 -28.38 7.86 -7.82
N VAL A 345 -27.47 8.80 -7.66
CA VAL A 345 -27.44 9.75 -6.53
C VAL A 345 -27.79 11.13 -7.04
N ALA A 346 -28.92 11.64 -6.59
CA ALA A 346 -29.36 13.00 -6.89
C ALA A 346 -28.86 13.93 -5.79
N ASN A 347 -27.81 14.70 -6.08
CA ASN A 347 -27.12 15.57 -5.13
C ASN A 347 -27.66 16.99 -5.15
N LYS A 348 -27.30 17.78 -4.11
CA LYS A 348 -27.73 19.17 -3.86
C LYS A 348 -29.22 19.30 -3.49
N LEU A 349 -29.72 18.36 -2.70
CA LEU A 349 -31.11 18.38 -2.21
C LEU A 349 -31.44 19.63 -1.35
N ASP A 350 -30.40 20.32 -0.86
CA ASP A 350 -30.50 21.56 -0.07
C ASP A 350 -31.03 22.76 -0.86
N LEU A 351 -31.07 22.69 -2.19
CA LEU A 351 -31.52 23.79 -3.03
C LEU A 351 -33.04 23.78 -3.23
N PRO A 352 -33.71 24.95 -3.29
CA PRO A 352 -35.17 25.03 -3.40
C PRO A 352 -35.74 24.41 -4.67
N GLN A 353 -34.97 24.40 -5.76
CA GLN A 353 -35.37 23.82 -7.04
C GLN A 353 -35.19 22.28 -7.09
N ALA A 354 -34.47 21.70 -6.13
CA ALA A 354 -34.11 20.29 -6.13
C ALA A 354 -35.34 19.38 -6.00
N GLN A 355 -36.37 19.76 -5.25
CA GLN A 355 -37.58 18.92 -5.07
C GLN A 355 -38.35 18.71 -6.38
N THR A 356 -38.58 19.79 -7.13
CA THR A 356 -39.27 19.73 -8.43
C THR A 356 -38.50 18.88 -9.44
N ASN A 357 -37.17 19.08 -9.50
CA ASN A 357 -36.29 18.32 -10.39
C ASN A 357 -36.18 16.86 -9.97
N LEU A 358 -36.28 16.56 -8.68
CA LEU A 358 -36.26 15.17 -8.17
C LEU A 358 -37.52 14.41 -8.58
N GLU A 359 -38.71 15.03 -8.48
CA GLU A 359 -39.98 14.43 -8.91
C GLU A 359 -39.95 14.13 -10.41
N ALA A 360 -39.47 15.09 -11.22
CA ALA A 360 -39.32 14.92 -12.65
C ALA A 360 -38.31 13.78 -12.99
N LEU A 361 -37.18 13.71 -12.29
CA LEU A 361 -36.19 12.66 -12.45
C LEU A 361 -36.79 11.28 -12.12
N ARG A 362 -37.54 11.15 -11.03
CA ARG A 362 -38.21 9.89 -10.64
C ARG A 362 -39.26 9.41 -11.64
N ALA A 363 -39.91 10.34 -12.32
CA ALA A 363 -40.90 10.01 -13.33
C ALA A 363 -40.26 9.43 -14.62
N GLN A 364 -39.05 9.84 -14.94
CA GLN A 364 -38.37 9.45 -16.15
C GLN A 364 -37.40 8.26 -15.98
N VAL A 365 -36.86 8.08 -14.79
CA VAL A 365 -35.85 7.03 -14.50
C VAL A 365 -36.49 5.91 -13.69
N PRO A 366 -36.61 4.67 -14.22
CA PRO A 366 -37.24 3.54 -13.54
C PRO A 366 -36.40 2.99 -12.38
N GLN A 367 -35.13 3.37 -12.28
CA GLN A 367 -34.20 2.88 -11.28
C GLN A 367 -34.34 3.67 -9.97
N ARG A 368 -33.90 3.05 -8.85
CA ARG A 368 -33.90 3.72 -7.55
C ARG A 368 -32.98 4.94 -7.57
N VAL A 369 -33.56 6.11 -7.29
CA VAL A 369 -32.84 7.38 -7.17
C VAL A 369 -32.77 7.73 -5.67
N ILE A 370 -31.55 7.93 -5.17
CA ILE A 370 -31.28 8.31 -3.78
C ILE A 370 -30.99 9.82 -3.73
N PRO A 371 -31.91 10.64 -3.19
CA PRO A 371 -31.67 12.06 -3.04
C PRO A 371 -30.75 12.32 -1.85
N VAL A 372 -29.70 13.11 -2.04
CA VAL A 372 -28.70 13.38 -1.01
C VAL A 372 -28.29 14.85 -1.05
N SER A 373 -27.97 15.43 0.11
CA SER A 373 -27.20 16.66 0.17
C SER A 373 -25.81 16.38 0.73
N ALA A 374 -24.81 16.45 -0.12
CA ALA A 374 -23.41 16.29 0.28
C ALA A 374 -22.91 17.42 1.18
N LEU A 375 -23.58 18.59 1.16
CA LEU A 375 -23.20 19.74 1.96
C LEU A 375 -23.71 19.61 3.40
N THR A 376 -24.99 19.24 3.57
CA THR A 376 -25.64 19.13 4.88
C THR A 376 -25.49 17.73 5.50
N GLY A 377 -25.09 16.72 4.73
CA GLY A 377 -25.07 15.32 5.14
C GLY A 377 -26.43 14.64 5.13
N GLN A 378 -27.47 15.32 4.62
CA GLN A 378 -28.83 14.79 4.59
C GLN A 378 -28.89 13.54 3.71
N ASN A 379 -29.53 12.48 4.23
CA ASN A 379 -29.77 11.19 3.56
C ASN A 379 -28.52 10.42 3.09
N THR A 380 -27.34 10.76 3.63
CA THR A 380 -26.10 10.04 3.32
C THR A 380 -26.10 8.61 3.87
N GLU A 381 -26.83 8.36 4.98
CA GLU A 381 -26.94 7.03 5.60
C GLU A 381 -27.66 6.04 4.66
N GLU A 382 -28.73 6.44 3.97
CA GLU A 382 -29.42 5.60 3.00
C GLU A 382 -28.49 5.17 1.87
N LEU A 383 -27.67 6.10 1.39
CA LEU A 383 -26.66 5.79 0.36
C LEU A 383 -25.62 4.78 0.86
N ILE A 384 -25.15 4.95 2.10
CA ILE A 384 -24.17 4.04 2.72
C ILE A 384 -24.74 2.63 2.86
N LEU A 385 -26.00 2.51 3.33
CA LEU A 385 -26.68 1.21 3.46
C LEU A 385 -26.89 0.55 2.12
N HIS A 386 -27.36 1.29 1.11
CA HIS A 386 -27.58 0.74 -0.23
C HIS A 386 -26.27 0.31 -0.91
N LEU A 387 -25.20 1.06 -0.70
CA LEU A 387 -23.86 0.67 -1.17
C LEU A 387 -23.42 -0.66 -0.55
N ARG A 388 -23.77 -0.91 0.72
CA ARG A 388 -23.48 -2.16 1.39
C ARG A 388 -24.27 -3.33 0.80
N GLU A 389 -25.56 -3.14 0.56
CA GLU A 389 -26.42 -4.15 -0.08
C GLU A 389 -25.85 -4.62 -1.41
N LEU A 390 -25.43 -3.69 -2.26
CA LEU A 390 -24.81 -4.01 -3.55
C LEU A 390 -23.47 -4.73 -3.40
N TYR A 391 -22.67 -4.31 -2.43
CA TYR A 391 -21.39 -4.96 -2.15
C TYR A 391 -21.57 -6.40 -1.68
N ASP A 392 -22.52 -6.66 -0.77
CA ASP A 392 -22.82 -7.98 -0.24
C ASP A 392 -23.44 -8.89 -1.32
N GLY A 393 -24.35 -8.37 -2.14
CA GLY A 393 -24.90 -9.08 -3.30
C GLY A 393 -23.81 -9.53 -4.27
N TYR A 394 -22.81 -8.69 -4.51
CA TYR A 394 -21.67 -9.03 -5.34
C TYR A 394 -20.80 -10.15 -4.73
N LEU A 395 -20.57 -10.13 -3.41
CA LEU A 395 -19.80 -11.18 -2.74
C LEU A 395 -20.50 -12.54 -2.84
N GLN A 396 -21.83 -12.58 -2.76
CA GLN A 396 -22.61 -13.80 -2.86
C GLN A 396 -22.59 -14.38 -4.30
N THR A 397 -22.69 -13.54 -5.31
CA THR A 397 -22.60 -13.98 -6.72
C THR A 397 -21.20 -14.42 -7.12
N GLY A 398 -20.15 -13.81 -6.55
CA GLY A 398 -18.75 -14.16 -6.82
C GLY A 398 -18.32 -15.50 -6.21
N SER A 399 -19.02 -16.01 -5.19
CA SER A 399 -18.73 -17.33 -4.59
C SER A 399 -19.36 -18.51 -5.36
N GLY A 400 -20.27 -18.24 -6.32
CA GLY A 400 -21.06 -19.25 -7.03
C GLY A 400 -20.74 -19.49 -8.49
N SER A 401 -19.88 -18.71 -9.16
CA SER A 401 -19.62 -18.89 -10.60
C SER A 401 -18.14 -18.88 -10.95
N SER A 402 -17.58 -20.08 -11.06
CA SER A 402 -16.30 -20.36 -11.72
C SER A 402 -16.41 -20.26 -13.27
N GLY A 403 -17.16 -19.29 -13.80
CA GLY A 403 -17.51 -19.24 -15.22
C GLY A 403 -17.48 -17.88 -15.90
N GLN A 404 -16.85 -16.85 -15.31
CA GLN A 404 -16.67 -15.59 -16.04
C GLN A 404 -15.35 -15.59 -16.79
N ARG A 405 -15.46 -15.37 -18.13
CA ARG A 405 -14.34 -15.22 -19.06
C ARG A 405 -13.31 -14.23 -18.50
N PRO A 406 -12.01 -14.52 -18.62
CA PRO A 406 -10.99 -13.53 -18.29
C PRO A 406 -11.20 -12.31 -19.19
N LEU A 407 -11.30 -11.15 -18.59
CA LEU A 407 -11.23 -9.88 -19.29
C LEU A 407 -9.88 -9.84 -20.00
N THR A 408 -9.91 -9.90 -21.32
CA THR A 408 -8.72 -9.72 -22.19
C THR A 408 -8.34 -8.24 -22.14
N TRP A 409 -7.14 -7.96 -21.68
CA TRP A 409 -6.51 -6.64 -21.66
C TRP A 409 -5.60 -6.46 -22.87
#